data_50bf64b4fcaa399a0ed0308fc5eb8bdd
#
_entry.id   50bf64b4fcaa399a0ed0308fc5eb8bdd
#
_cell.length_a   1.000
_cell.length_b   1.000
_cell.length_c   1.000
_cell.angle_alpha   90.00
_cell.angle_beta   90.00
_cell.angle_gamma   90.00
#
_symmetry.space_group_name_H-M   'P 1'
#
loop_
_entity.id
_entity.type
_entity.pdbx_description
1 polymer ?
#
loop_
_entity_poly.entity_id
_entity_poly.type
_entity_poly.pdbx_seq_one_letter_code
_entity_poly.pdbx_strand_id
1 'polypeptide(L)'
;MAGYTIPNVVTRDSRGERIVDVYSHLLSERIVYLGTAIDAGVANALIAQLLHLEADAPEQEISMYVNCEGGDIAAMLAVYDTMQYVRAPIATTCVGQAVAAGAVLLAAGAPGRRAALPHTRVVLHQPAAEGRGAIPDLILAADEVVRVRSETEAILAKHTGQDTGTLRHDTDRDLVLTAAAARDYGIVDHVIDRR
;
A
#
# COMPACT_ATOMS: atom_id res chain seq x y z
N MET A 1 16.94 -10.82 -14.56
CA MET A 1 15.69 -10.93 -13.79
C MET A 1 15.39 -12.40 -13.62
N ALA A 2 15.37 -12.90 -12.38
CA ALA A 2 14.86 -14.24 -12.11
C ALA A 2 13.34 -14.19 -12.28
N GLY A 3 12.82 -14.70 -13.41
CA GLY A 3 11.39 -14.83 -13.63
C GLY A 3 10.85 -15.94 -12.73
N TYR A 4 9.84 -15.65 -11.91
CA TYR A 4 9.08 -16.70 -11.23
C TYR A 4 7.82 -17.02 -12.03
N THR A 5 7.42 -18.29 -11.99
CA THR A 5 6.22 -18.74 -12.69
C THR A 5 4.99 -18.46 -11.82
N ILE A 6 4.01 -17.76 -12.37
CA ILE A 6 2.71 -17.61 -11.72
C ILE A 6 1.94 -18.92 -11.87
N PRO A 7 1.58 -19.61 -10.78
CA PRO A 7 0.86 -20.87 -10.85
C PRO A 7 -0.60 -20.67 -11.29
N ASN A 8 -1.12 -21.66 -12.00
CA ASN A 8 -2.54 -21.73 -12.32
C ASN A 8 -3.29 -22.55 -11.26
N VAL A 9 -4.55 -22.17 -11.04
CA VAL A 9 -5.51 -22.83 -10.17
C VAL A 9 -6.63 -23.40 -11.05
N VAL A 10 -7.04 -24.64 -10.79
CA VAL A 10 -8.20 -25.25 -11.42
C VAL A 10 -9.40 -25.06 -10.49
N THR A 11 -10.36 -24.25 -10.89
CA THR A 11 -11.63 -24.07 -10.19
C THR A 11 -12.69 -24.93 -10.84
N ARG A 12 -13.58 -25.52 -10.03
CA ARG A 12 -14.72 -26.32 -10.51
C ARG A 12 -16.01 -25.69 -10.02
N ASP A 13 -16.86 -25.38 -10.94
CA ASP A 13 -18.22 -24.90 -10.67
C ASP A 13 -19.26 -25.74 -11.43
N SER A 14 -20.54 -25.39 -11.30
CA SER A 14 -21.65 -26.05 -12.01
C SER A 14 -21.58 -25.95 -13.54
N ARG A 15 -20.69 -25.10 -14.09
CA ARG A 15 -20.47 -24.88 -15.52
C ARG A 15 -19.24 -25.62 -16.05
N GLY A 16 -18.49 -26.30 -15.18
CA GLY A 16 -17.30 -27.09 -15.54
C GLY A 16 -16.00 -26.64 -14.85
N GLU A 17 -14.88 -27.11 -15.41
CA GLU A 17 -13.54 -26.74 -14.94
C GLU A 17 -13.06 -25.46 -15.66
N ARG A 18 -12.50 -24.53 -14.89
CA ARG A 18 -11.85 -23.32 -15.40
C ARG A 18 -10.41 -23.25 -14.86
N ILE A 19 -9.50 -22.91 -15.73
CA ILE A 19 -8.11 -22.66 -15.38
C ILE A 19 -7.91 -21.16 -15.34
N VAL A 20 -7.49 -20.64 -14.18
CA VAL A 20 -7.19 -19.23 -13.95
C VAL A 20 -5.83 -19.11 -13.25
N ASP A 21 -5.11 -18.02 -13.42
CA ASP A 21 -3.92 -17.77 -12.62
C ASP A 21 -4.29 -17.46 -11.16
N VAL A 22 -3.33 -17.61 -10.24
CA VAL A 22 -3.58 -17.44 -8.82
C VAL A 22 -4.04 -16.02 -8.45
N TYR A 23 -3.54 -14.98 -9.13
CA TYR A 23 -3.95 -13.60 -8.84
C TYR A 23 -5.37 -13.32 -9.30
N SER A 24 -5.77 -13.83 -10.47
CA SER A 24 -7.16 -13.76 -10.94
C SER A 24 -8.10 -14.52 -10.01
N HIS A 25 -7.66 -15.66 -9.45
CA HIS A 25 -8.44 -16.39 -8.45
C HIS A 25 -8.57 -15.60 -7.15
N LEU A 26 -7.46 -15.03 -6.63
CA LEU A 26 -7.51 -14.18 -5.44
C LEU A 26 -8.43 -12.97 -5.65
N LEU A 27 -8.39 -12.34 -6.82
CA LEU A 27 -9.26 -11.22 -7.14
C LEU A 27 -10.74 -11.61 -7.10
N SER A 28 -11.10 -12.81 -7.57
CA SER A 28 -12.48 -13.32 -7.46
C SER A 28 -12.96 -13.54 -6.02
N GLU A 29 -12.00 -13.70 -5.09
CA GLU A 29 -12.25 -13.77 -3.64
C GLU A 29 -12.10 -12.40 -2.95
N ARG A 30 -12.10 -11.32 -3.73
CA ARG A 30 -11.93 -9.93 -3.29
C ARG A 30 -10.59 -9.64 -2.59
N ILE A 31 -9.56 -10.39 -2.97
CA ILE A 31 -8.20 -10.24 -2.45
C ILE A 31 -7.33 -9.56 -3.50
N VAL A 32 -6.74 -8.42 -3.13
CA VAL A 32 -5.75 -7.68 -3.92
C VAL A 32 -4.37 -7.91 -3.28
N TYR A 33 -3.38 -8.27 -4.07
CA TYR A 33 -2.03 -8.54 -3.58
C TYR A 33 -1.01 -7.56 -4.16
N LEU A 34 -0.47 -6.71 -3.30
CA LEU A 34 0.66 -5.81 -3.61
C LEU A 34 1.96 -6.48 -3.17
N GLY A 35 2.63 -7.17 -4.09
CA GLY A 35 3.83 -7.99 -3.82
C GLY A 35 5.12 -7.45 -4.45
N THR A 36 5.18 -6.18 -4.82
CA THR A 36 6.33 -5.56 -5.49
C THR A 36 6.41 -4.06 -5.18
N ALA A 37 7.47 -3.40 -5.63
CA ALA A 37 7.53 -1.94 -5.66
C ALA A 37 6.41 -1.35 -6.52
N ILE A 38 5.96 -0.14 -6.18
CA ILE A 38 4.90 0.56 -6.88
C ILE A 38 5.51 1.43 -7.98
N ASP A 39 5.18 1.11 -9.21
CA ASP A 39 5.37 1.96 -10.37
C ASP A 39 4.01 2.33 -10.99
N ALA A 40 4.01 3.09 -12.08
CA ALA A 40 2.78 3.48 -12.77
C ALA A 40 1.97 2.28 -13.29
N GLY A 41 2.64 1.20 -13.71
CA GLY A 41 1.97 -0.02 -14.19
C GLY A 41 1.28 -0.78 -13.06
N VAL A 42 1.98 -0.96 -11.93
CA VAL A 42 1.45 -1.57 -10.71
C VAL A 42 0.28 -0.75 -10.16
N ALA A 43 0.42 0.58 -10.08
CA ALA A 43 -0.64 1.46 -9.63
C ALA A 43 -1.90 1.34 -10.48
N ASN A 44 -1.77 1.39 -11.82
CA ASN A 44 -2.89 1.22 -12.74
C ASN A 44 -3.59 -0.14 -12.56
N ALA A 45 -2.82 -1.21 -12.35
CA ALA A 45 -3.38 -2.54 -12.10
C ALA A 45 -4.15 -2.60 -10.77
N LEU A 46 -3.62 -2.01 -9.70
CA LEU A 46 -4.30 -1.94 -8.40
C LEU A 46 -5.58 -1.11 -8.48
N ILE A 47 -5.51 0.07 -9.10
CA ILE A 47 -6.67 0.96 -9.31
C ILE A 47 -7.77 0.23 -10.07
N ALA A 48 -7.44 -0.46 -11.18
CA ALA A 48 -8.41 -1.22 -11.96
C ALA A 48 -9.07 -2.34 -11.15
N GLN A 49 -8.29 -3.04 -10.30
CA GLN A 49 -8.81 -4.08 -9.42
C GLN A 49 -9.77 -3.51 -8.37
N LEU A 50 -9.41 -2.39 -7.71
CA LEU A 50 -10.25 -1.75 -6.71
C LEU A 50 -11.58 -1.27 -7.32
N LEU A 51 -11.53 -0.60 -8.47
CA LEU A 51 -12.72 -0.14 -9.19
C LEU A 51 -13.61 -1.30 -9.67
N HIS A 52 -13.00 -2.39 -10.14
CA HIS A 52 -13.73 -3.60 -10.54
C HIS A 52 -14.47 -4.20 -9.32
N LEU A 53 -13.79 -4.38 -8.21
CA LEU A 53 -14.37 -4.96 -6.99
C LEU A 53 -15.46 -4.08 -6.39
N GLU A 54 -15.32 -2.75 -6.45
CA GLU A 54 -16.38 -1.84 -6.04
C GLU A 54 -17.60 -1.93 -6.93
N ALA A 55 -17.40 -1.97 -8.27
CA ALA A 55 -18.51 -2.06 -9.22
C ALA A 55 -19.31 -3.38 -9.06
N ASP A 56 -18.62 -4.46 -8.69
CA ASP A 56 -19.24 -5.77 -8.45
C ASP A 56 -20.04 -5.79 -7.14
N ALA A 57 -19.47 -5.34 -6.03
CA ALA A 57 -20.14 -5.33 -4.72
C ALA A 57 -19.60 -4.19 -3.82
N PRO A 58 -20.18 -2.99 -3.88
CA PRO A 58 -19.65 -1.78 -3.26
C PRO A 58 -19.66 -1.79 -1.73
N GLU A 59 -20.46 -2.64 -1.09
CA GLU A 59 -20.54 -2.75 0.36
C GLU A 59 -19.69 -3.89 0.95
N GLN A 60 -19.12 -4.73 0.08
CA GLN A 60 -18.29 -5.84 0.54
C GLN A 60 -16.83 -5.43 0.70
N GLU A 61 -16.23 -5.89 1.78
CA GLU A 61 -14.83 -5.65 2.07
C GLU A 61 -13.89 -6.15 0.98
N ILE A 62 -12.84 -5.37 0.73
CA ILE A 62 -11.70 -5.75 -0.10
C ILE A 62 -10.51 -6.02 0.83
N SER A 63 -9.88 -7.17 0.72
CA SER A 63 -8.69 -7.51 1.48
C SER A 63 -7.43 -7.22 0.66
N MET A 64 -6.63 -6.23 1.06
CA MET A 64 -5.36 -5.89 0.42
C MET A 64 -4.19 -6.43 1.24
N TYR A 65 -3.44 -7.37 0.67
CA TYR A 65 -2.20 -7.87 1.27
C TYR A 65 -1.00 -7.09 0.73
N VAL A 66 -0.12 -6.64 1.63
CA VAL A 66 1.00 -5.76 1.33
C VAL A 66 2.32 -6.45 1.65
N ASN A 67 3.15 -6.63 0.62
CA ASN A 67 4.57 -6.98 0.71
C ASN A 67 5.34 -6.09 -0.27
N CYS A 68 5.56 -4.84 0.11
CA CYS A 68 6.00 -3.78 -0.78
C CYS A 68 7.28 -3.11 -0.26
N GLU A 69 8.27 -3.01 -1.12
CA GLU A 69 9.56 -2.37 -0.83
C GLU A 69 9.60 -0.86 -1.09
N GLY A 70 8.43 -0.25 -1.41
CA GLY A 70 8.32 1.17 -1.69
C GLY A 70 7.90 1.44 -3.14
N GLY A 71 8.38 2.53 -3.71
CA GLY A 71 8.13 2.86 -5.11
C GLY A 71 7.85 4.33 -5.37
N ASP A 72 7.29 4.63 -6.54
CA ASP A 72 6.97 5.97 -6.99
C ASP A 72 5.84 6.60 -6.17
N ILE A 73 6.04 7.83 -5.71
CA ILE A 73 5.10 8.49 -4.81
C ILE A 73 3.84 8.94 -5.55
N ALA A 74 3.95 9.42 -6.79
CA ALA A 74 2.78 9.82 -7.56
C ALA A 74 1.89 8.61 -7.86
N ALA A 75 2.49 7.48 -8.20
CA ALA A 75 1.81 6.22 -8.38
C ALA A 75 1.13 5.74 -7.08
N MET A 76 1.81 5.86 -5.94
CA MET A 76 1.24 5.57 -4.62
C MET A 76 0.05 6.46 -4.28
N LEU A 77 0.16 7.77 -4.50
CA LEU A 77 -0.93 8.72 -4.24
C LEU A 77 -2.18 8.40 -5.09
N ALA A 78 -2.00 7.99 -6.35
CA ALA A 78 -3.12 7.57 -7.20
C ALA A 78 -3.85 6.33 -6.64
N VAL A 79 -3.11 5.35 -6.10
CA VAL A 79 -3.71 4.19 -5.41
C VAL A 79 -4.38 4.63 -4.11
N TYR A 80 -3.71 5.48 -3.32
CA TYR A 80 -4.25 6.02 -2.07
C TYR A 80 -5.60 6.72 -2.29
N ASP A 81 -5.66 7.63 -3.25
CA ASP A 81 -6.89 8.36 -3.56
C ASP A 81 -8.00 7.40 -4.00
N THR A 82 -7.66 6.39 -4.79
CA THR A 82 -8.62 5.34 -5.18
C THR A 82 -9.12 4.57 -3.96
N MET A 83 -8.24 4.20 -3.03
CA MET A 83 -8.62 3.52 -1.78
C MET A 83 -9.58 4.37 -0.94
N GLN A 84 -9.43 5.71 -0.95
CA GLN A 84 -10.32 6.62 -0.22
C GLN A 84 -11.61 6.93 -1.00
N TYR A 85 -11.60 6.80 -2.33
CA TYR A 85 -12.74 7.10 -3.20
C TYR A 85 -13.77 5.98 -3.24
N VAL A 86 -13.33 4.72 -3.27
CA VAL A 86 -14.24 3.56 -3.32
C VAL A 86 -15.03 3.42 -2.01
N ARG A 87 -16.29 2.99 -2.12
CA ARG A 87 -17.17 2.81 -0.94
C ARG A 87 -16.86 1.53 -0.18
N ALA A 88 -16.39 0.51 -0.89
CA ALA A 88 -16.01 -0.76 -0.29
C ALA A 88 -14.91 -0.54 0.77
N PRO A 89 -15.08 -1.00 2.01
CA PRO A 89 -14.03 -0.89 3.01
C PRO A 89 -12.82 -1.75 2.62
N ILE A 90 -11.62 -1.18 2.69
CA ILE A 90 -10.39 -1.88 2.35
C ILE A 90 -9.67 -2.26 3.64
N ALA A 91 -9.61 -3.56 3.92
CA ALA A 91 -8.77 -4.12 4.97
C ALA A 91 -7.35 -4.30 4.44
N THR A 92 -6.34 -3.85 5.18
CA THR A 92 -4.95 -3.97 4.78
C THR A 92 -4.19 -4.91 5.71
N THR A 93 -3.34 -5.79 5.15
CA THR A 93 -2.54 -6.73 5.96
C THR A 93 -1.10 -6.78 5.42
N CYS A 94 -0.14 -6.40 6.26
CA CYS A 94 1.27 -6.56 5.93
C CYS A 94 1.71 -8.03 6.08
N VAL A 95 2.29 -8.63 5.03
CA VAL A 95 2.71 -10.05 4.98
C VAL A 95 4.20 -10.22 4.68
N GLY A 96 5.03 -9.31 5.07
CA GLY A 96 6.47 -9.34 4.84
C GLY A 96 7.05 -7.99 5.19
N GLN A 97 6.93 -7.05 4.27
CA GLN A 97 7.37 -5.69 4.53
C GLN A 97 6.42 -4.65 3.91
N ALA A 98 6.41 -3.48 4.52
CA ALA A 98 5.75 -2.30 3.99
C ALA A 98 6.72 -1.11 4.16
N VAL A 99 7.34 -0.68 3.07
CA VAL A 99 8.37 0.37 3.09
C VAL A 99 7.84 1.60 2.36
N ALA A 100 8.02 2.77 2.94
CA ALA A 100 7.67 4.07 2.36
C ALA A 100 6.26 4.09 1.74
N ALA A 101 6.12 4.08 0.42
CA ALA A 101 4.84 4.03 -0.29
C ALA A 101 3.96 2.85 0.18
N GLY A 102 4.55 1.66 0.39
CA GLY A 102 3.84 0.50 0.93
C GLY A 102 3.31 0.72 2.35
N ALA A 103 4.04 1.43 3.19
CA ALA A 103 3.61 1.74 4.55
C ALA A 103 2.47 2.77 4.58
N VAL A 104 2.46 3.72 3.65
CA VAL A 104 1.34 4.67 3.49
C VAL A 104 0.07 3.94 3.09
N LEU A 105 0.13 3.04 2.10
CA LEU A 105 -1.04 2.26 1.68
C LEU A 105 -1.50 1.29 2.77
N LEU A 106 -0.58 0.70 3.55
CA LEU A 106 -0.93 -0.12 4.71
C LEU A 106 -1.72 0.69 5.75
N ALA A 107 -1.23 1.89 6.09
CA ALA A 107 -1.88 2.78 7.05
C ALA A 107 -3.23 3.32 6.53
N ALA A 108 -3.41 3.41 5.20
CA ALA A 108 -4.61 3.93 4.54
C ALA A 108 -5.82 2.99 4.56
N GLY A 109 -5.68 1.77 5.07
CA GLY A 109 -6.78 0.84 5.27
C GLY A 109 -7.87 1.37 6.18
N ALA A 110 -9.05 0.76 6.12
CA ALA A 110 -10.19 1.13 6.94
C ALA A 110 -9.85 1.01 8.44
N PRO A 111 -10.24 1.98 9.28
CA PRO A 111 -9.97 1.95 10.71
C PRO A 111 -10.45 0.66 11.37
N GLY A 112 -9.61 0.06 12.23
CA GLY A 112 -9.87 -1.22 12.88
C GLY A 112 -9.65 -2.45 11.99
N ARG A 113 -9.24 -2.26 10.71
CA ARG A 113 -9.04 -3.34 9.72
C ARG A 113 -7.64 -3.37 9.13
N ARG A 114 -6.68 -2.74 9.80
CA ARG A 114 -5.28 -2.70 9.41
C ARG A 114 -4.50 -3.69 10.26
N ALA A 115 -3.77 -4.59 9.62
CA ALA A 115 -3.10 -5.68 10.32
C ALA A 115 -1.66 -5.89 9.84
N ALA A 116 -0.88 -6.57 10.68
CA ALA A 116 0.46 -7.02 10.35
C ALA A 116 0.69 -8.44 10.90
N LEU A 117 1.39 -9.28 10.15
CA LEU A 117 1.87 -10.55 10.68
C LEU A 117 3.06 -10.34 11.62
N PRO A 118 3.34 -11.24 12.58
CA PRO A 118 4.29 -10.98 13.69
C PRO A 118 5.71 -10.64 13.28
N HIS A 119 6.18 -11.16 12.15
CA HIS A 119 7.56 -10.98 11.68
C HIS A 119 7.67 -9.95 10.55
N THR A 120 6.65 -9.12 10.35
CA THR A 120 6.69 -8.09 9.33
C THR A 120 7.54 -6.90 9.76
N ARG A 121 8.01 -6.18 8.76
CA ARG A 121 8.80 -4.95 8.92
C ARG A 121 8.07 -3.80 8.24
N VAL A 122 7.84 -2.73 8.98
CA VAL A 122 7.30 -1.48 8.43
C VAL A 122 8.39 -0.41 8.51
N VAL A 123 8.62 0.30 7.42
CA VAL A 123 9.66 1.35 7.36
C VAL A 123 9.05 2.63 6.82
N LEU A 124 9.21 3.70 7.58
CA LEU A 124 8.91 5.05 7.14
C LEU A 124 10.21 5.81 6.90
N HIS A 125 10.28 6.58 5.85
CA HIS A 125 11.36 7.52 5.56
C HIS A 125 10.84 8.68 4.72
N GLN A 126 11.57 9.79 4.75
CA GLN A 126 11.25 10.95 3.90
C GLN A 126 11.45 10.62 2.41
N PRO A 127 10.70 11.28 1.51
CA PRO A 127 10.95 11.19 0.08
C PRO A 127 12.38 11.58 -0.27
N ALA A 128 13.00 10.79 -1.15
CA ALA A 128 14.27 11.13 -1.77
C ALA A 128 14.06 11.40 -3.26
N ALA A 129 14.73 12.39 -3.78
CA ALA A 129 14.73 12.69 -5.21
C ALA A 129 16.12 13.06 -5.70
N GLU A 130 16.41 12.70 -6.94
CA GLU A 130 17.59 13.17 -7.66
C GLU A 130 17.15 14.20 -8.69
N GLY A 131 17.80 15.37 -8.70
CA GLY A 131 17.55 16.44 -9.67
C GLY A 131 18.71 16.60 -10.64
N ARG A 132 18.41 16.77 -11.93
CA ARG A 132 19.37 17.17 -12.97
C ARG A 132 18.73 18.24 -13.85
N GLY A 133 19.48 19.26 -14.22
CA GLY A 133 18.97 20.32 -15.07
C GLY A 133 19.58 21.68 -14.77
N ALA A 134 19.00 22.74 -15.32
CA ALA A 134 19.35 24.13 -15.00
C ALA A 134 18.90 24.48 -13.57
N ILE A 135 19.51 25.50 -12.97
CA ILE A 135 19.19 25.91 -11.58
C ILE A 135 17.68 26.12 -11.35
N PRO A 136 16.93 26.79 -12.25
CA PRO A 136 15.48 26.96 -12.08
C PRO A 136 14.72 25.63 -12.03
N ASP A 137 15.11 24.63 -12.84
CA ASP A 137 14.48 23.30 -12.86
C ASP A 137 14.75 22.54 -11.57
N LEU A 138 15.97 22.68 -11.01
CA LEU A 138 16.33 22.07 -9.73
C LEU A 138 15.55 22.68 -8.56
N ILE A 139 15.29 23.99 -8.58
CA ILE A 139 14.46 24.65 -7.58
C ILE A 139 13.03 24.12 -7.65
N LEU A 140 12.44 24.05 -8.84
CA LEU A 140 11.08 23.52 -9.03
C LEU A 140 10.97 22.05 -8.56
N ALA A 141 11.99 21.22 -8.87
CA ALA A 141 12.03 19.85 -8.42
C ALA A 141 12.12 19.75 -6.89
N ALA A 142 12.92 20.60 -6.24
CA ALA A 142 13.03 20.65 -4.79
C ALA A 142 11.72 21.10 -4.13
N ASP A 143 11.04 22.10 -4.66
CA ASP A 143 9.75 22.58 -4.17
C ASP A 143 8.69 21.47 -4.27
N GLU A 144 8.68 20.69 -5.35
CA GLU A 144 7.78 19.56 -5.51
C GLU A 144 8.06 18.44 -4.49
N VAL A 145 9.31 18.13 -4.20
CA VAL A 145 9.67 17.15 -3.15
C VAL A 145 9.16 17.61 -1.78
N VAL A 146 9.33 18.90 -1.46
CA VAL A 146 8.83 19.46 -0.19
C VAL A 146 7.31 19.40 -0.12
N ARG A 147 6.61 19.69 -1.21
CA ARG A 147 5.14 19.60 -1.30
C ARG A 147 4.68 18.17 -1.06
N VAL A 148 5.25 17.21 -1.78
CA VAL A 148 4.88 15.79 -1.69
C VAL A 148 5.22 15.21 -0.31
N ARG A 149 6.35 15.62 0.28
CA ARG A 149 6.68 15.25 1.67
C ARG A 149 5.59 15.70 2.63
N SER A 150 5.19 16.98 2.56
CA SER A 150 4.16 17.52 3.45
C SER A 150 2.81 16.84 3.26
N GLU A 151 2.46 16.46 2.03
CA GLU A 151 1.23 15.71 1.71
C GLU A 151 1.27 14.29 2.29
N THR A 152 2.38 13.58 2.15
CA THR A 152 2.57 12.24 2.72
C THR A 152 2.54 12.28 4.26
N GLU A 153 3.18 13.28 4.89
CA GLU A 153 3.12 13.50 6.33
C GLU A 153 1.66 13.74 6.79
N ALA A 154 0.88 14.54 6.06
CA ALA A 154 -0.53 14.80 6.37
C ALA A 154 -1.40 13.52 6.23
N ILE A 155 -1.15 12.72 5.20
CA ILE A 155 -1.82 11.43 5.03
C ILE A 155 -1.51 10.49 6.21
N LEU A 156 -0.23 10.34 6.56
CA LEU A 156 0.16 9.51 7.69
C LEU A 156 -0.43 10.03 9.00
N ALA A 157 -0.41 11.34 9.26
CA ALA A 157 -1.01 11.94 10.45
C ALA A 157 -2.49 11.60 10.57
N LYS A 158 -3.24 11.69 9.46
CA LYS A 158 -4.67 11.34 9.40
C LYS A 158 -4.93 9.90 9.82
N HIS A 159 -4.08 8.96 9.41
CA HIS A 159 -4.31 7.53 9.60
C HIS A 159 -3.68 6.97 10.87
N THR A 160 -2.57 7.54 11.34
CA THR A 160 -1.84 7.04 12.53
C THR A 160 -2.23 7.76 13.82
N GLY A 161 -2.78 8.97 13.73
CA GLY A 161 -3.03 9.83 14.88
C GLY A 161 -1.77 10.55 15.40
N GLN A 162 -0.61 10.39 14.73
CA GLN A 162 0.60 11.15 15.04
C GLN A 162 0.49 12.57 14.51
N ASP A 163 1.14 13.53 15.16
CA ASP A 163 1.23 14.90 14.61
C ASP A 163 2.32 14.96 13.50
N THR A 164 2.17 15.92 12.59
CA THR A 164 3.06 16.09 11.44
C THR A 164 4.50 16.44 11.84
N GLY A 165 4.69 17.09 12.99
CA GLY A 165 6.02 17.43 13.52
C GLY A 165 6.76 16.18 13.99
N THR A 166 6.06 15.29 14.71
CA THR A 166 6.57 13.97 15.11
C THR A 166 6.91 13.13 13.89
N LEU A 167 5.99 13.03 12.92
CA LEU A 167 6.23 12.30 11.66
C LEU A 167 7.46 12.82 10.92
N ARG A 168 7.61 14.14 10.81
CA ARG A 168 8.75 14.78 10.17
C ARG A 168 10.06 14.48 10.87
N HIS A 169 10.07 14.50 12.20
CA HIS A 169 11.24 14.16 13.00
C HIS A 169 11.62 12.68 12.85
N ASP A 170 10.64 11.80 13.00
CA ASP A 170 10.87 10.36 13.02
C ASP A 170 11.26 9.81 11.65
N THR A 171 10.79 10.44 10.54
CA THR A 171 11.10 10.05 9.17
C THR A 171 12.31 10.77 8.58
N ASP A 172 13.02 11.59 9.34
CA ASP A 172 14.28 12.22 8.88
C ASP A 172 15.35 11.17 8.53
N ARG A 173 15.28 10.02 9.19
CA ARG A 173 16.02 8.79 8.85
C ARG A 173 15.04 7.64 8.80
N ASP A 174 15.49 6.46 8.35
CA ASP A 174 14.66 5.28 8.31
C ASP A 174 14.13 4.93 9.70
N LEU A 175 12.83 5.10 9.90
CA LEU A 175 12.11 4.60 11.07
C LEU A 175 11.69 3.15 10.80
N VAL A 176 12.40 2.20 11.39
CA VAL A 176 12.14 0.76 11.21
C VAL A 176 11.32 0.25 12.38
N LEU A 177 10.12 -0.23 12.08
CA LEU A 177 9.15 -0.71 13.06
C LEU A 177 8.92 -2.22 12.89
N THR A 178 8.93 -2.94 14.00
CA THR A 178 8.37 -4.30 14.08
C THR A 178 6.85 -4.24 14.00
N ALA A 179 6.17 -5.37 13.79
CA ALA A 179 4.71 -5.43 13.77
C ALA A 179 4.07 -4.80 15.04
N ALA A 180 4.62 -5.10 16.22
CA ALA A 180 4.13 -4.54 17.48
C ALA A 180 4.37 -3.02 17.55
N ALA A 181 5.56 -2.54 17.17
CA ALA A 181 5.85 -1.11 17.13
C ALA A 181 5.00 -0.36 16.09
N ALA A 182 4.70 -0.98 14.94
CA ALA A 182 3.82 -0.40 13.93
C ALA A 182 2.37 -0.26 14.43
N ARG A 183 1.89 -1.20 15.25
CA ARG A 183 0.60 -1.07 15.94
C ARG A 183 0.64 0.07 16.97
N ASP A 184 1.63 0.12 17.80
CA ASP A 184 1.75 1.14 18.86
C ASP A 184 1.95 2.55 18.26
N TYR A 185 2.54 2.64 17.07
CA TYR A 185 2.67 3.87 16.28
C TYR A 185 1.37 4.28 15.58
N GLY A 186 0.43 3.34 15.40
CA GLY A 186 -0.88 3.57 14.77
C GLY A 186 -0.93 3.28 13.27
N ILE A 187 0.10 2.66 12.68
CA ILE A 187 0.09 2.26 11.26
C ILE A 187 -0.87 1.10 11.03
N VAL A 188 -0.90 0.15 11.96
CA VAL A 188 -1.85 -0.97 11.96
C VAL A 188 -2.64 -1.00 13.27
N ASP A 189 -3.78 -1.67 13.25
CA ASP A 189 -4.63 -1.81 14.42
C ASP A 189 -4.33 -3.10 15.18
N HIS A 190 -3.90 -4.15 14.46
CA HIS A 190 -3.72 -5.49 15.01
C HIS A 190 -2.42 -6.15 14.53
N VAL A 191 -1.85 -6.99 15.41
CA VAL A 191 -0.85 -8.01 15.03
C VAL A 191 -1.58 -9.36 15.07
N ILE A 192 -1.58 -10.10 13.96
CA ILE A 192 -2.35 -11.33 13.80
C ILE A 192 -1.41 -12.52 13.71
N ASP A 193 -1.45 -13.40 14.71
CA ASP A 193 -0.67 -14.65 14.71
C ASP A 193 -1.36 -15.78 13.93
N ARG A 194 -2.69 -15.79 13.90
CA ARG A 194 -3.52 -16.81 13.25
C ARG A 194 -4.80 -16.18 12.70
N ARG A 195 -5.27 -16.74 11.60
CA ARG A 195 -6.53 -16.39 10.93
C ARG A 195 -7.69 -17.09 11.62
#